data_c979646b24033bbd7afe6619f6717a70
#
_entry.id   c979646b24033bbd7afe6619f6717a70
#
_cell.length_a   1.000
_cell.length_b   1.000
_cell.length_c   1.000
_cell.angle_alpha   90.00
_cell.angle_beta   90.00
_cell.angle_gamma   90.00
#
_symmetry.space_group_name_H-M   'P 1'
#
loop_
_entity.id
_entity.type
_entity.pdbx_description
1 polymer ?
#
loop_
_entity_poly.entity_id
_entity_poly.type
_entity_poly.pdbx_seq_one_letter_code
_entity_poly.pdbx_strand_id
1 'polypeptide(L)'
;RHDICRGAWPRPLSGSPYVSLGFVFGLSLALCAGVTYAIMLAARRLSWGIDATKGVPRVGGLAIIVSVILMSVLVIDFPRDAVIALGAASLVAAVGLLDDLGFGRGPLLKLTVSLAAAAATVALTEVYVTHINTPIISQLFDYTPFAIAVSILALAGMCHGVNLIDGLHGLALSFAVIAFGALTVIAQAVGEPKIASLALCLAGACLGLMAFNFPSGSIFTGDVGSYFLGFALAWIAIYLCHRHADVSPWAMLCIFAYPIVDVGYAAARRMLSGQNPMRGDREHLHHRLMRLTGRLRKNNPKGSIVI
;
A
#
# COMPACT_ATOMS: atom_id res chain seq x y z
N ARG A 1 -37.99 19.66 -12.36
CA ARG A 1 -37.09 19.56 -13.54
C ARG A 1 -35.87 20.44 -13.29
N HIS A 2 -34.68 19.84 -13.24
CA HIS A 2 -33.36 20.47 -13.27
C HIS A 2 -32.90 21.31 -12.07
N ASP A 3 -32.71 20.67 -10.89
CA ASP A 3 -31.85 21.22 -9.83
C ASP A 3 -31.04 20.11 -9.11
N ILE A 4 -30.42 19.23 -9.88
CA ILE A 4 -29.57 18.14 -9.36
C ILE A 4 -28.13 18.37 -9.82
N CYS A 5 -27.50 19.47 -9.55
CA CYS A 5 -26.03 19.62 -9.68
C CYS A 5 -25.53 20.95 -9.13
N ARG A 6 -25.86 21.30 -7.89
CA ARG A 6 -25.12 22.31 -7.13
C ARG A 6 -24.77 21.79 -5.75
N GLY A 7 -24.05 20.70 -5.70
CA GLY A 7 -23.27 20.33 -4.52
C GLY A 7 -22.14 21.33 -4.39
N ALA A 8 -22.33 22.36 -3.58
CA ALA A 8 -21.27 23.28 -3.24
C ALA A 8 -20.17 22.48 -2.51
N TRP A 9 -18.98 22.40 -3.10
CA TRP A 9 -17.79 21.92 -2.41
C TRP A 9 -17.68 22.69 -1.08
N PRO A 10 -17.46 22.02 0.06
CA PRO A 10 -17.25 22.70 1.32
C PRO A 10 -16.11 23.69 1.14
N ARG A 11 -16.37 24.97 1.37
CA ARG A 11 -15.34 26.00 1.34
C ARG A 11 -14.30 25.67 2.40
N PRO A 12 -12.99 25.75 2.10
CA PRO A 12 -11.99 25.58 3.13
C PRO A 12 -12.28 26.59 4.25
N LEU A 13 -12.41 26.11 5.48
CA LEU A 13 -12.59 26.93 6.67
C LEU A 13 -11.33 27.80 6.79
N SER A 14 -11.44 29.07 6.41
CA SER A 14 -10.40 30.06 6.59
C SER A 14 -10.18 30.23 8.10
N GLY A 15 -9.03 29.77 8.60
CA GLY A 15 -8.63 29.99 9.98
C GLY A 15 -8.33 28.76 10.82
N SER A 16 -8.33 27.55 10.25
CA SER A 16 -7.92 26.36 11.01
C SER A 16 -6.40 26.11 10.90
N PRO A 17 -5.75 25.64 11.98
CA PRO A 17 -4.31 25.36 12.00
C PRO A 17 -3.93 24.10 11.23
N TYR A 18 -4.69 23.72 10.20
CA TYR A 18 -4.35 22.58 9.37
C TYR A 18 -3.20 22.94 8.45
N VAL A 19 -2.13 22.19 8.57
CA VAL A 19 -0.99 22.24 7.66
C VAL A 19 -1.50 22.03 6.22
N SER A 20 -1.10 22.87 5.29
CA SER A 20 -1.58 22.76 3.92
C SER A 20 -1.19 21.39 3.33
N LEU A 21 -2.11 20.76 2.60
CA LEU A 21 -1.85 19.46 1.98
C LEU A 21 -0.63 19.48 1.07
N GLY A 22 -0.42 20.58 0.34
CA GLY A 22 0.78 20.75 -0.50
C GLY A 22 2.07 20.75 0.31
N PHE A 23 2.08 21.35 1.51
CA PHE A 23 3.23 21.31 2.41
C PHE A 23 3.46 19.89 2.94
N VAL A 24 2.41 19.19 3.38
CA VAL A 24 2.50 17.77 3.83
C VAL A 24 3.12 16.90 2.75
N PHE A 25 2.64 17.00 1.52
CA PHE A 25 3.13 16.24 0.39
C PHE A 25 4.60 16.55 0.08
N GLY A 26 4.93 17.83 -0.09
CA GLY A 26 6.30 18.26 -0.45
C GLY A 26 7.31 17.90 0.64
N LEU A 27 6.96 18.10 1.91
CA LEU A 27 7.83 17.76 3.04
C LEU A 27 8.03 16.25 3.16
N SER A 28 6.96 15.46 3.04
CA SER A 28 7.04 13.99 3.07
C SER A 28 7.90 13.44 1.93
N LEU A 29 7.74 13.97 0.73
CA LEU A 29 8.56 13.61 -0.43
C LEU A 29 10.04 13.92 -0.17
N ALA A 30 10.36 15.15 0.25
CA ALA A 30 11.75 15.57 0.49
C ALA A 30 12.38 14.75 1.63
N LEU A 31 11.63 14.54 2.72
CA LEU A 31 12.08 13.75 3.86
C LEU A 31 12.37 12.31 3.46
N CYS A 32 11.43 11.66 2.75
CA CYS A 32 11.63 10.28 2.31
C CYS A 32 12.77 10.15 1.31
N ALA A 33 12.94 11.10 0.40
CA ALA A 33 14.08 11.12 -0.51
C ALA A 33 15.42 11.20 0.26
N GLY A 34 15.51 12.09 1.26
CA GLY A 34 16.69 12.22 2.11
C GLY A 34 16.99 10.96 2.92
N VAL A 35 15.96 10.39 3.56
CA VAL A 35 16.08 9.12 4.32
C VAL A 35 16.46 7.95 3.39
N THR A 36 15.86 7.87 2.18
CA THR A 36 16.21 6.87 1.17
C THR A 36 17.68 6.96 0.79
N TYR A 37 18.18 8.16 0.54
CA TYR A 37 19.59 8.37 0.20
C TYR A 37 20.52 7.92 1.35
N ALA A 38 20.18 8.27 2.60
CA ALA A 38 20.95 7.87 3.77
C ALA A 38 20.95 6.34 3.96
N ILE A 39 19.78 5.68 3.83
CA ILE A 39 19.67 4.22 3.93
C ILE A 39 20.45 3.54 2.81
N MET A 40 20.37 4.05 1.58
CA MET A 40 21.12 3.50 0.45
C MET A 40 22.63 3.56 0.67
N LEU A 41 23.16 4.67 1.20
CA LEU A 41 24.57 4.81 1.54
C LEU A 41 24.98 3.84 2.67
N ALA A 42 24.17 3.77 3.73
CA ALA A 42 24.42 2.87 4.85
C ALA A 42 24.40 1.39 4.41
N ALA A 43 23.38 0.99 3.64
CA ALA A 43 23.24 -0.37 3.14
C ALA A 43 24.45 -0.78 2.28
N ARG A 44 24.94 0.11 1.41
CA ARG A 44 26.12 -0.16 0.58
C ARG A 44 27.41 -0.25 1.41
N ARG A 45 27.58 0.61 2.42
CA ARG A 45 28.78 0.59 3.29
C ARG A 45 28.83 -0.64 4.19
N LEU A 46 27.70 -1.06 4.71
CA LEU A 46 27.57 -2.17 5.65
C LEU A 46 27.30 -3.52 4.96
N SER A 47 27.15 -3.53 3.63
CA SER A 47 26.71 -4.70 2.85
C SER A 47 25.39 -5.30 3.38
N TRP A 48 24.47 -4.44 3.84
CA TRP A 48 23.26 -4.81 4.56
C TRP A 48 22.04 -4.80 3.63
N GLY A 49 21.26 -5.90 3.63
CA GLY A 49 20.04 -6.01 2.81
C GLY A 49 20.29 -5.90 1.30
N ILE A 50 21.48 -6.30 0.84
CA ILE A 50 21.85 -6.27 -0.58
C ILE A 50 21.36 -7.53 -1.27
N ASP A 51 20.60 -7.39 -2.35
CA ASP A 51 20.23 -8.51 -3.23
C ASP A 51 21.49 -9.15 -3.81
N ALA A 52 21.70 -10.43 -3.52
CA ALA A 52 22.91 -11.16 -3.93
C ALA A 52 23.09 -11.25 -5.45
N THR A 53 22.01 -11.14 -6.20
CA THR A 53 22.02 -11.28 -7.68
C THR A 53 22.18 -9.95 -8.40
N LYS A 54 21.67 -8.86 -7.82
CA LYS A 54 21.63 -7.53 -8.45
C LYS A 54 22.58 -6.53 -7.79
N GLY A 55 23.10 -6.81 -6.58
CA GLY A 55 23.96 -5.89 -5.85
C GLY A 55 23.24 -4.61 -5.40
N VAL A 56 21.90 -4.63 -5.27
CA VAL A 56 21.06 -3.48 -4.95
C VAL A 56 20.38 -3.67 -3.59
N PRO A 57 20.34 -2.64 -2.72
CA PRO A 57 19.63 -2.75 -1.44
C PRO A 57 18.12 -2.98 -1.63
N ARG A 58 17.55 -3.90 -0.82
CA ARG A 58 16.10 -4.24 -0.81
C ARG A 58 15.34 -3.62 0.36
N VAL A 59 15.93 -2.68 1.04
CA VAL A 59 15.42 -2.10 2.29
C VAL A 59 14.82 -0.69 2.12
N GLY A 60 14.45 -0.32 0.89
CA GLY A 60 13.92 1.02 0.59
C GLY A 60 12.64 1.36 1.33
N GLY A 61 11.78 0.38 1.57
CA GLY A 61 10.54 0.57 2.33
C GLY A 61 10.73 1.10 3.74
N LEU A 62 11.92 0.87 4.37
CA LEU A 62 12.25 1.50 5.65
C LEU A 62 12.22 3.03 5.57
N ALA A 63 12.60 3.60 4.43
CA ALA A 63 12.57 5.07 4.26
C ALA A 63 11.14 5.61 4.34
N ILE A 64 10.17 4.89 3.78
CA ILE A 64 8.75 5.26 3.87
C ILE A 64 8.30 5.23 5.33
N ILE A 65 8.55 4.12 6.04
CA ILE A 65 8.14 3.94 7.44
C ILE A 65 8.74 5.04 8.33
N VAL A 66 10.05 5.24 8.24
CA VAL A 66 10.76 6.26 9.03
C VAL A 66 10.20 7.66 8.74
N SER A 67 9.96 7.98 7.47
CA SER A 67 9.44 9.29 7.08
C SER A 67 8.02 9.52 7.58
N VAL A 68 7.15 8.52 7.53
CA VAL A 68 5.79 8.61 8.06
C VAL A 68 5.79 8.78 9.58
N ILE A 69 6.67 8.06 10.30
CA ILE A 69 6.84 8.24 11.75
C ILE A 69 7.33 9.66 12.06
N LEU A 70 8.33 10.16 11.35
CA LEU A 70 8.81 11.53 11.55
C LEU A 70 7.73 12.58 11.26
N MET A 71 6.95 12.39 10.21
CA MET A 71 5.82 13.27 9.89
C MET A 71 4.74 13.23 10.98
N SER A 72 4.47 12.07 11.57
CA SER A 72 3.48 11.94 12.66
C SER A 72 3.94 12.61 13.96
N VAL A 73 5.23 12.60 14.24
CA VAL A 73 5.77 13.21 15.47
C VAL A 73 5.97 14.72 15.32
N LEU A 74 6.37 15.19 14.14
CA LEU A 74 6.83 16.57 13.94
C LEU A 74 5.77 17.49 13.33
N VAL A 75 4.80 16.95 12.56
CA VAL A 75 3.98 17.78 11.67
C VAL A 75 2.49 17.47 11.75
N ILE A 76 2.11 16.19 11.80
CA ILE A 76 0.72 15.77 11.63
C ILE A 76 0.28 14.95 12.84
N ASP A 77 -0.72 15.46 13.56
CA ASP A 77 -1.40 14.68 14.60
C ASP A 77 -2.36 13.67 13.98
N PHE A 78 -1.87 12.44 13.72
CA PHE A 78 -2.69 11.36 13.18
C PHE A 78 -3.73 10.88 14.20
N PRO A 79 -4.94 10.47 13.76
CA PRO A 79 -5.92 9.84 14.63
C PRO A 79 -5.35 8.58 15.30
N ARG A 80 -5.80 8.30 16.55
CA ARG A 80 -5.37 7.11 17.30
C ARG A 80 -5.49 5.82 16.47
N ASP A 81 -6.60 5.65 15.76
CA ASP A 81 -6.85 4.46 14.96
C ASP A 81 -5.85 4.32 13.80
N ALA A 82 -5.44 5.44 13.20
CA ALA A 82 -4.40 5.46 12.17
C ALA A 82 -3.03 5.07 12.77
N VAL A 83 -2.69 5.55 13.96
CA VAL A 83 -1.44 5.18 14.64
C VAL A 83 -1.40 3.67 14.95
N ILE A 84 -2.52 3.10 15.43
CA ILE A 84 -2.65 1.65 15.66
C ILE A 84 -2.45 0.87 14.36
N ALA A 85 -3.11 1.29 13.29
CA ALA A 85 -3.00 0.63 11.99
C ALA A 85 -1.60 0.72 11.37
N LEU A 86 -0.94 1.89 11.47
CA LEU A 86 0.44 2.05 11.02
C LEU A 86 1.43 1.24 11.87
N GLY A 87 1.17 1.12 13.17
CA GLY A 87 1.93 0.23 14.05
C GLY A 87 1.80 -1.24 13.63
N ALA A 88 0.58 -1.69 13.36
CA ALA A 88 0.33 -3.04 12.84
C ALA A 88 0.97 -3.26 11.46
N ALA A 89 0.86 -2.28 10.54
CA ALA A 89 1.54 -2.31 9.25
C ALA A 89 3.06 -2.44 9.40
N SER A 90 3.66 -1.71 10.38
CA SER A 90 5.08 -1.76 10.68
C SER A 90 5.50 -3.12 11.25
N LEU A 91 4.64 -3.78 12.02
CA LEU A 91 4.88 -5.14 12.51
C LEU A 91 4.93 -6.15 11.36
N VAL A 92 3.99 -6.08 10.41
CA VAL A 92 4.01 -6.94 9.21
C VAL A 92 5.24 -6.63 8.36
N ALA A 93 5.58 -5.34 8.18
CA ALA A 93 6.76 -4.89 7.47
C ALA A 93 8.07 -5.40 8.10
N ALA A 94 8.13 -5.51 9.44
CA ALA A 94 9.30 -6.05 10.12
C ALA A 94 9.58 -7.52 9.75
N VAL A 95 8.54 -8.33 9.53
CA VAL A 95 8.71 -9.71 9.03
C VAL A 95 9.20 -9.69 7.58
N GLY A 96 8.69 -8.76 6.75
CA GLY A 96 9.21 -8.54 5.39
C GLY A 96 10.68 -8.12 5.40
N LEU A 97 11.07 -7.23 6.32
CA LEU A 97 12.45 -6.81 6.49
C LEU A 97 13.38 -7.98 6.81
N LEU A 98 12.97 -8.89 7.69
CA LEU A 98 13.78 -10.09 8.00
C LEU A 98 14.04 -10.94 6.75
N ASP A 99 13.08 -11.01 5.83
CA ASP A 99 13.25 -11.70 4.55
C ASP A 99 14.21 -10.95 3.61
N ASP A 100 14.05 -9.62 3.52
CA ASP A 100 14.92 -8.74 2.74
C ASP A 100 16.38 -8.77 3.24
N LEU A 101 16.59 -9.06 4.54
CA LEU A 101 17.90 -9.24 5.14
C LEU A 101 18.49 -10.66 4.95
N GLY A 102 17.77 -11.56 4.29
CA GLY A 102 18.24 -12.90 3.98
C GLY A 102 17.96 -13.95 5.07
N PHE A 103 17.16 -13.63 6.10
CA PHE A 103 16.79 -14.60 7.14
C PHE A 103 15.74 -15.64 6.69
N GLY A 104 15.27 -15.57 5.44
CA GLY A 104 14.48 -16.60 4.77
C GLY A 104 13.21 -17.02 5.51
N ARG A 105 12.30 -16.09 5.78
CA ARG A 105 11.04 -16.41 6.44
C ARG A 105 10.01 -16.96 5.46
N GLY A 106 9.49 -18.15 5.76
CA GLY A 106 8.53 -18.82 4.89
C GLY A 106 7.22 -18.03 4.70
N PRO A 107 6.47 -18.26 3.59
CA PRO A 107 5.26 -17.52 3.25
C PRO A 107 4.15 -17.66 4.31
N LEU A 108 4.11 -18.78 5.02
CA LEU A 108 3.14 -19.01 6.10
C LEU A 108 3.33 -18.04 7.27
N LEU A 109 4.57 -17.74 7.68
CA LEU A 109 4.82 -16.77 8.74
C LEU A 109 4.35 -15.36 8.32
N LYS A 110 4.63 -14.95 7.09
CA LYS A 110 4.17 -13.66 6.56
C LYS A 110 2.65 -13.57 6.56
N LEU A 111 1.97 -14.63 6.12
CA LEU A 111 0.51 -14.71 6.11
C LEU A 111 -0.08 -14.69 7.53
N THR A 112 0.44 -15.50 8.43
CA THR A 112 -0.08 -15.56 9.83
C THR A 112 0.12 -14.24 10.56
N VAL A 113 1.29 -13.59 10.39
CA VAL A 113 1.53 -12.28 11.01
C VAL A 113 0.65 -11.20 10.40
N SER A 114 0.44 -11.18 9.07
CA SER A 114 -0.47 -10.21 8.45
C SER A 114 -1.93 -10.40 8.89
N LEU A 115 -2.41 -11.64 9.02
CA LEU A 115 -3.74 -11.93 9.55
C LEU A 115 -3.88 -11.54 11.03
N ALA A 116 -2.88 -11.85 11.85
CA ALA A 116 -2.88 -11.51 13.27
C ALA A 116 -2.84 -9.98 13.48
N ALA A 117 -2.00 -9.26 12.72
CA ALA A 117 -1.93 -7.80 12.75
C ALA A 117 -3.25 -7.17 12.30
N ALA A 118 -3.88 -7.70 11.24
CA ALA A 118 -5.18 -7.26 10.77
C ALA A 118 -6.27 -7.49 11.82
N ALA A 119 -6.31 -8.67 12.44
CA ALA A 119 -7.27 -8.99 13.52
C ALA A 119 -7.08 -8.08 14.73
N ALA A 120 -5.83 -7.84 15.15
CA ALA A 120 -5.53 -6.90 16.23
C ALA A 120 -5.95 -5.47 15.90
N THR A 121 -5.72 -5.01 14.65
CA THR A 121 -6.15 -3.68 14.21
C THR A 121 -7.67 -3.55 14.29
N VAL A 122 -8.41 -4.50 13.73
CA VAL A 122 -9.89 -4.48 13.79
C VAL A 122 -10.38 -4.52 15.23
N ALA A 123 -9.79 -5.35 16.09
CA ALA A 123 -10.20 -5.46 17.49
C ALA A 123 -9.91 -4.19 18.32
N LEU A 124 -8.80 -3.48 18.05
CA LEU A 124 -8.39 -2.29 18.80
C LEU A 124 -9.04 -1.00 18.31
N THR A 125 -9.44 -0.96 17.02
CA THR A 125 -10.02 0.24 16.39
C THR A 125 -11.50 0.13 16.15
N GLU A 126 -12.06 -1.09 16.19
CA GLU A 126 -13.45 -1.42 15.81
C GLU A 126 -13.80 -0.98 14.36
N VAL A 127 -12.78 -0.78 13.52
CA VAL A 127 -12.91 -0.33 12.11
C VAL A 127 -12.95 -1.56 11.21
N TYR A 128 -14.09 -1.79 10.57
CA TYR A 128 -14.33 -2.88 9.62
C TYR A 128 -15.38 -2.46 8.58
N VAL A 129 -15.49 -3.17 7.48
CA VAL A 129 -16.47 -2.89 6.42
C VAL A 129 -17.87 -3.21 6.94
N THR A 130 -18.73 -2.21 7.05
CA THR A 130 -20.10 -2.35 7.59
C THR A 130 -21.17 -2.51 6.54
N HIS A 131 -20.88 -2.17 5.28
CA HIS A 131 -21.85 -2.20 4.17
C HIS A 131 -21.13 -2.42 2.84
N ILE A 132 -21.86 -2.86 1.83
CA ILE A 132 -21.32 -3.06 0.46
C ILE A 132 -22.20 -2.49 -0.63
N ASN A 133 -23.29 -1.82 -0.29
CA ASN A 133 -24.23 -1.14 -1.22
C ASN A 133 -24.78 -2.05 -2.35
N THR A 134 -24.99 -3.35 -2.05
CA THR A 134 -25.54 -4.34 -2.97
C THR A 134 -26.61 -5.16 -2.24
N PRO A 135 -27.88 -5.12 -2.63
CA PRO A 135 -29.01 -5.59 -1.83
C PRO A 135 -28.87 -7.01 -1.25
N ILE A 136 -28.36 -7.97 -2.04
CA ILE A 136 -28.23 -9.37 -1.62
C ILE A 136 -27.00 -9.56 -0.71
N ILE A 137 -25.89 -8.90 -1.05
CA ILE A 137 -24.62 -9.09 -0.33
C ILE A 137 -24.61 -8.27 0.97
N SER A 138 -25.30 -7.13 1.01
CA SER A 138 -25.38 -6.27 2.20
C SER A 138 -25.89 -7.03 3.42
N GLN A 139 -26.87 -7.93 3.27
CA GLN A 139 -27.38 -8.75 4.37
C GLN A 139 -26.32 -9.60 5.06
N LEU A 140 -25.27 -10.02 4.34
CA LEU A 140 -24.16 -10.77 4.96
C LEU A 140 -23.31 -9.87 5.87
N PHE A 141 -23.23 -8.57 5.56
CA PHE A 141 -22.48 -7.59 6.36
C PHE A 141 -23.24 -7.13 7.60
N ASP A 142 -24.55 -7.37 7.68
CA ASP A 142 -25.33 -7.19 8.91
C ASP A 142 -24.90 -8.19 10.01
N TYR A 143 -24.31 -9.33 9.59
CA TYR A 143 -23.68 -10.26 10.52
C TYR A 143 -22.23 -9.82 10.81
N THR A 144 -22.04 -9.12 11.90
CA THR A 144 -20.76 -8.52 12.32
C THR A 144 -19.55 -9.45 12.23
N PRO A 145 -19.61 -10.74 12.64
CA PRO A 145 -18.45 -11.63 12.49
C PRO A 145 -18.00 -11.84 11.04
N PHE A 146 -18.94 -11.84 10.09
CA PHE A 146 -18.63 -11.93 8.66
C PHE A 146 -17.94 -10.65 8.18
N ALA A 147 -18.48 -9.48 8.54
CA ALA A 147 -17.90 -8.19 8.19
C ALA A 147 -16.46 -8.04 8.73
N ILE A 148 -16.22 -8.45 9.97
CA ILE A 148 -14.90 -8.49 10.59
C ILE A 148 -13.96 -9.44 9.82
N ALA A 149 -14.41 -10.67 9.52
CA ALA A 149 -13.59 -11.65 8.80
C ALA A 149 -13.18 -11.15 7.41
N VAL A 150 -14.12 -10.54 6.65
CA VAL A 150 -13.84 -9.94 5.34
C VAL A 150 -12.83 -8.81 5.46
N SER A 151 -12.95 -7.96 6.48
CA SER A 151 -12.03 -6.84 6.72
C SER A 151 -10.61 -7.32 7.04
N ILE A 152 -10.47 -8.35 7.87
CA ILE A 152 -9.18 -8.98 8.18
C ILE A 152 -8.55 -9.57 6.92
N LEU A 153 -9.34 -10.27 6.11
CA LEU A 153 -8.88 -10.84 4.84
C LEU A 153 -8.48 -9.74 3.83
N ALA A 154 -9.22 -8.64 3.78
CA ALA A 154 -8.89 -7.51 2.91
C ALA A 154 -7.57 -6.83 3.31
N LEU A 155 -7.36 -6.57 4.61
CA LEU A 155 -6.11 -6.03 5.14
C LEU A 155 -4.91 -6.93 4.81
N ALA A 156 -4.98 -8.20 5.20
CA ALA A 156 -3.92 -9.16 4.93
C ALA A 156 -3.72 -9.40 3.41
N GLY A 157 -4.83 -9.52 2.67
CA GLY A 157 -4.81 -9.74 1.23
C GLY A 157 -4.11 -8.61 0.46
N MET A 158 -4.35 -7.35 0.85
CA MET A 158 -3.67 -6.20 0.22
C MET A 158 -2.18 -6.16 0.54
N CYS A 159 -1.73 -6.58 1.72
CA CYS A 159 -0.31 -6.74 2.01
C CYS A 159 0.36 -7.63 0.96
N HIS A 160 -0.21 -8.81 0.74
CA HIS A 160 0.31 -9.78 -0.23
C HIS A 160 0.08 -9.32 -1.66
N GLY A 161 -1.05 -8.66 -1.96
CA GLY A 161 -1.36 -8.13 -3.29
C GLY A 161 -0.34 -7.10 -3.75
N VAL A 162 -0.02 -6.12 -2.90
CA VAL A 162 1.00 -5.10 -3.21
C VAL A 162 2.40 -5.71 -3.30
N ASN A 163 2.72 -6.69 -2.46
CA ASN A 163 3.99 -7.40 -2.55
C ASN A 163 4.14 -8.18 -3.87
N LEU A 164 3.07 -8.80 -4.35
CA LEU A 164 3.10 -9.56 -5.62
C LEU A 164 3.27 -8.65 -6.86
N ILE A 165 2.78 -7.42 -6.83
CA ILE A 165 2.97 -6.46 -7.94
C ILE A 165 4.31 -5.72 -7.86
N ASP A 166 5.07 -5.82 -6.77
CA ASP A 166 6.41 -5.20 -6.63
C ASP A 166 7.51 -5.97 -7.38
N GLY A 167 7.19 -6.42 -8.58
CA GLY A 167 8.12 -7.16 -9.46
C GLY A 167 8.92 -6.29 -10.41
N LEU A 168 8.51 -5.04 -10.64
CA LEU A 168 9.14 -4.08 -11.54
C LEU A 168 9.45 -2.76 -10.83
N HIS A 169 10.57 -2.12 -11.24
CA HIS A 169 10.94 -0.82 -10.69
C HIS A 169 9.81 0.20 -10.92
N GLY A 170 9.41 0.88 -9.86
CA GLY A 170 8.37 1.91 -9.89
C GLY A 170 6.93 1.40 -9.93
N LEU A 171 6.65 0.14 -10.24
CA LEU A 171 5.28 -0.33 -10.46
C LEU A 171 4.43 -0.26 -9.19
N ALA A 172 4.86 -0.89 -8.09
CA ALA A 172 4.14 -0.87 -6.82
C ALA A 172 4.09 0.54 -6.23
N LEU A 173 5.18 1.32 -6.36
CA LEU A 173 5.22 2.69 -5.88
C LEU A 173 4.30 3.61 -6.69
N SER A 174 4.25 3.50 -8.03
CA SER A 174 3.33 4.27 -8.86
C SER A 174 1.88 3.93 -8.56
N PHE A 175 1.56 2.63 -8.40
CA PHE A 175 0.25 2.20 -7.95
C PHE A 175 -0.11 2.83 -6.60
N ALA A 176 0.79 2.77 -5.62
CA ALA A 176 0.57 3.32 -4.29
C ALA A 176 0.34 4.85 -4.33
N VAL A 177 1.12 5.60 -5.11
CA VAL A 177 0.94 7.05 -5.29
C VAL A 177 -0.45 7.37 -5.84
N ILE A 178 -0.88 6.67 -6.89
CA ILE A 178 -2.22 6.88 -7.49
C ILE A 178 -3.32 6.51 -6.50
N ALA A 179 -3.19 5.37 -5.82
CA ALA A 179 -4.18 4.89 -4.87
C ALA A 179 -4.30 5.82 -3.65
N PHE A 180 -3.18 6.24 -3.04
CA PHE A 180 -3.20 7.21 -1.94
C PHE A 180 -3.70 8.58 -2.40
N GLY A 181 -3.38 9.02 -3.61
CA GLY A 181 -3.93 10.22 -4.21
C GLY A 181 -5.46 10.17 -4.32
N ALA A 182 -6.00 9.07 -4.81
CA ALA A 182 -7.45 8.86 -4.89
C ALA A 182 -8.09 8.84 -3.48
N LEU A 183 -7.49 8.13 -2.52
CA LEU A 183 -7.96 8.10 -1.14
C LEU A 183 -7.90 9.50 -0.48
N THR A 184 -6.89 10.32 -0.81
CA THR A 184 -6.81 11.72 -0.36
C THR A 184 -8.02 12.52 -0.84
N VAL A 185 -8.37 12.40 -2.13
CA VAL A 185 -9.51 13.12 -2.71
C VAL A 185 -10.82 12.68 -2.04
N ILE A 186 -11.02 11.39 -1.83
CA ILE A 186 -12.21 10.86 -1.18
C ILE A 186 -12.28 11.35 0.27
N ALA A 187 -11.18 11.23 1.04
CA ALA A 187 -11.13 11.68 2.42
C ALA A 187 -11.42 13.18 2.57
N GLN A 188 -10.94 14.01 1.64
CA GLN A 188 -11.30 15.44 1.60
C GLN A 188 -12.77 15.66 1.32
N ALA A 189 -13.33 14.92 0.35
CA ALA A 189 -14.73 15.05 -0.04
C ALA A 189 -15.70 14.70 1.10
N VAL A 190 -15.34 13.74 1.96
CA VAL A 190 -16.17 13.32 3.10
C VAL A 190 -15.82 14.03 4.42
N GLY A 191 -14.89 14.99 4.40
CA GLY A 191 -14.57 15.80 5.59
C GLY A 191 -13.64 15.12 6.59
N GLU A 192 -12.74 14.23 6.14
CA GLU A 192 -11.71 13.57 6.94
C GLU A 192 -10.30 14.14 6.66
N PRO A 193 -10.01 15.39 7.06
CA PRO A 193 -8.77 16.05 6.68
C PRO A 193 -7.50 15.40 7.26
N LYS A 194 -7.58 14.77 8.43
CA LYS A 194 -6.44 14.04 9.02
C LYS A 194 -6.09 12.77 8.22
N ILE A 195 -7.11 12.06 7.74
CA ILE A 195 -6.92 10.87 6.88
C ILE A 195 -6.44 11.29 5.50
N ALA A 196 -6.93 12.39 4.96
CA ALA A 196 -6.43 12.97 3.72
C ALA A 196 -4.94 13.34 3.83
N SER A 197 -4.54 13.98 4.95
CA SER A 197 -3.14 14.31 5.22
C SER A 197 -2.27 13.07 5.35
N LEU A 198 -2.76 12.00 6.00
CA LEU A 198 -2.06 10.72 6.08
C LEU A 198 -1.87 10.08 4.70
N ALA A 199 -2.94 9.98 3.90
CA ALA A 199 -2.87 9.41 2.57
C ALA A 199 -1.90 10.20 1.68
N LEU A 200 -1.95 11.52 1.74
CA LEU A 200 -1.06 12.37 0.95
C LEU A 200 0.40 12.33 1.43
N CYS A 201 0.62 12.18 2.73
CA CYS A 201 1.94 11.93 3.31
C CYS A 201 2.53 10.62 2.76
N LEU A 202 1.74 9.54 2.73
CA LEU A 202 2.15 8.26 2.16
C LEU A 202 2.43 8.36 0.66
N ALA A 203 1.63 9.10 -0.10
CA ALA A 203 1.88 9.36 -1.52
C ALA A 203 3.21 10.09 -1.74
N GLY A 204 3.48 11.14 -0.95
CA GLY A 204 4.74 11.88 -0.99
C GLY A 204 5.95 10.99 -0.66
N ALA A 205 5.84 10.17 0.39
CA ALA A 205 6.88 9.22 0.75
C ALA A 205 7.16 8.18 -0.36
N CYS A 206 6.11 7.66 -1.00
CA CYS A 206 6.26 6.75 -2.15
C CYS A 206 7.01 7.42 -3.30
N LEU A 207 6.70 8.68 -3.64
CA LEU A 207 7.41 9.43 -4.68
C LEU A 207 8.86 9.71 -4.29
N GLY A 208 9.13 10.02 -3.03
CA GLY A 208 10.49 10.22 -2.52
C GLY A 208 11.38 8.99 -2.70
N LEU A 209 10.87 7.79 -2.38
CA LEU A 209 11.56 6.53 -2.65
C LEU A 209 11.65 6.25 -4.16
N MET A 210 10.58 6.53 -4.91
CA MET A 210 10.50 6.26 -6.34
C MET A 210 11.58 7.00 -7.13
N ALA A 211 12.02 8.18 -6.70
CA ALA A 211 13.10 8.93 -7.34
C ALA A 211 14.43 8.13 -7.44
N PHE A 212 14.65 7.16 -6.55
CA PHE A 212 15.82 6.27 -6.55
C PHE A 212 15.50 4.86 -7.07
N ASN A 213 14.25 4.44 -6.94
CA ASN A 213 13.81 3.13 -7.43
C ASN A 213 13.62 3.13 -8.95
N PHE A 214 13.06 4.20 -9.52
CA PHE A 214 12.76 4.32 -10.95
C PHE A 214 13.48 5.52 -11.58
N PRO A 215 14.04 5.38 -12.80
CA PRO A 215 14.16 4.17 -13.62
C PRO A 215 15.37 3.31 -13.26
N SER A 216 16.31 3.82 -12.45
CA SER A 216 17.66 3.26 -12.27
C SER A 216 17.69 1.97 -11.43
N GLY A 217 16.68 1.70 -10.62
CA GLY A 217 16.67 0.56 -9.69
C GLY A 217 17.81 0.62 -8.67
N SER A 218 18.17 1.82 -8.19
CA SER A 218 19.28 2.01 -7.27
C SER A 218 19.01 1.46 -5.86
N ILE A 219 17.73 1.31 -5.51
CA ILE A 219 17.21 0.69 -4.30
C ILE A 219 15.84 0.08 -4.59
N PHE A 220 15.53 -1.08 -4.01
CA PHE A 220 14.22 -1.71 -4.13
C PHE A 220 13.33 -1.37 -2.93
N THR A 221 12.02 -1.34 -3.14
CA THR A 221 11.02 -1.16 -2.08
C THR A 221 11.15 -2.25 -1.03
N GLY A 222 11.34 -3.49 -1.48
CA GLY A 222 11.46 -4.70 -0.67
C GLY A 222 10.13 -5.16 -0.08
N ASP A 223 10.15 -6.33 0.52
CA ASP A 223 9.00 -6.89 1.23
C ASP A 223 8.58 -5.96 2.37
N VAL A 224 9.55 -5.31 3.04
CA VAL A 224 9.30 -4.32 4.09
C VAL A 224 8.38 -3.18 3.62
N GLY A 225 8.62 -2.64 2.43
CA GLY A 225 7.82 -1.52 1.91
C GLY A 225 6.48 -1.97 1.37
N SER A 226 6.45 -3.03 0.57
CA SER A 226 5.24 -3.51 -0.07
C SER A 226 4.17 -3.97 0.93
N TYR A 227 4.55 -4.67 2.00
CA TYR A 227 3.62 -5.08 3.08
C TYR A 227 3.08 -3.86 3.84
N PHE A 228 3.94 -2.91 4.19
CA PHE A 228 3.53 -1.68 4.86
C PHE A 228 2.50 -0.89 4.04
N LEU A 229 2.81 -0.68 2.75
CA LEU A 229 1.94 0.07 1.84
C LEU A 229 0.60 -0.63 1.61
N GLY A 230 0.61 -1.95 1.42
CA GLY A 230 -0.61 -2.73 1.23
C GLY A 230 -1.55 -2.65 2.43
N PHE A 231 -1.00 -2.77 3.65
CA PHE A 231 -1.78 -2.63 4.88
C PHE A 231 -2.36 -1.23 5.03
N ALA A 232 -1.55 -0.19 4.84
CA ALA A 232 -1.96 1.21 4.98
C ALA A 232 -3.06 1.58 3.97
N LEU A 233 -2.92 1.16 2.69
CA LEU A 233 -3.92 1.36 1.64
C LEU A 233 -5.27 0.74 2.02
N ALA A 234 -5.26 -0.53 2.42
CA ALA A 234 -6.47 -1.25 2.78
C ALA A 234 -7.13 -0.65 4.02
N TRP A 235 -6.33 -0.29 5.04
CA TRP A 235 -6.88 0.28 6.26
C TRP A 235 -7.55 1.65 6.01
N ILE A 236 -6.91 2.56 5.27
CA ILE A 236 -7.51 3.86 4.95
C ILE A 236 -8.83 3.67 4.19
N ALA A 237 -8.88 2.75 3.24
CA ALA A 237 -10.09 2.47 2.48
C ALA A 237 -11.22 1.92 3.36
N ILE A 238 -10.90 0.95 4.25
CA ILE A 238 -11.86 0.39 5.19
C ILE A 238 -12.34 1.46 6.19
N TYR A 239 -11.43 2.31 6.70
CA TYR A 239 -11.77 3.40 7.59
C TYR A 239 -12.79 4.36 6.95
N LEU A 240 -12.55 4.77 5.70
CA LEU A 240 -13.46 5.68 4.99
C LEU A 240 -14.83 5.04 4.76
N CYS A 241 -14.89 3.77 4.38
CA CYS A 241 -16.16 3.04 4.23
C CYS A 241 -16.86 2.85 5.58
N HIS A 242 -16.12 2.59 6.67
CA HIS A 242 -16.69 2.41 8.00
C HIS A 242 -17.34 3.67 8.53
N ARG A 243 -16.67 4.82 8.33
CA ARG A 243 -17.11 6.12 8.89
C ARG A 243 -18.17 6.82 8.04
N HIS A 244 -18.24 6.53 6.74
CA HIS A 244 -19.06 7.26 5.79
C HIS A 244 -19.84 6.29 4.89
N ALA A 245 -21.15 6.17 5.13
CA ALA A 245 -22.02 5.28 4.37
C ALA A 245 -22.12 5.64 2.87
N ASP A 246 -21.84 6.90 2.51
CA ASP A 246 -21.79 7.38 1.14
C ASP A 246 -20.54 6.94 0.38
N VAL A 247 -19.50 6.48 1.09
CA VAL A 247 -18.28 5.95 0.47
C VAL A 247 -18.51 4.51 0.05
N SER A 248 -18.59 4.29 -1.25
CA SER A 248 -18.85 2.96 -1.79
C SER A 248 -17.62 2.03 -1.67
N PRO A 249 -17.73 0.85 -1.06
CA PRO A 249 -16.68 -0.18 -1.09
C PRO A 249 -16.30 -0.60 -2.51
N TRP A 250 -17.21 -0.51 -3.47
CA TRP A 250 -16.91 -0.77 -4.89
C TRP A 250 -15.92 0.24 -5.48
N ALA A 251 -16.00 1.51 -5.05
CA ALA A 251 -15.00 2.51 -5.45
C ALA A 251 -13.61 2.15 -4.93
N MET A 252 -13.50 1.62 -3.70
CA MET A 252 -12.24 1.14 -3.14
C MET A 252 -11.70 -0.06 -3.93
N LEU A 253 -12.56 -1.01 -4.31
CA LEU A 253 -12.17 -2.13 -5.15
C LEU A 253 -11.68 -1.67 -6.54
N CYS A 254 -12.28 -0.62 -7.12
CA CYS A 254 -11.80 -0.02 -8.37
C CYS A 254 -10.41 0.62 -8.21
N ILE A 255 -10.15 1.33 -7.10
CA ILE A 255 -8.82 1.89 -6.81
C ILE A 255 -7.77 0.76 -6.70
N PHE A 256 -8.14 -0.36 -6.11
CA PHE A 256 -7.27 -1.52 -5.91
C PHE A 256 -7.38 -2.58 -7.00
N ALA A 257 -8.03 -2.26 -8.13
CA ALA A 257 -8.28 -3.24 -9.18
C ALA A 257 -7.02 -3.94 -9.68
N TYR A 258 -5.91 -3.21 -9.82
CA TYR A 258 -4.69 -3.80 -10.36
C TYR A 258 -4.14 -4.95 -9.52
N PRO A 259 -3.81 -4.80 -8.21
CA PRO A 259 -3.34 -5.94 -7.41
C PRO A 259 -4.40 -7.03 -7.25
N ILE A 260 -5.70 -6.67 -7.13
CA ILE A 260 -6.78 -7.66 -6.98
C ILE A 260 -6.89 -8.54 -8.24
N VAL A 261 -6.90 -7.92 -9.42
CA VAL A 261 -7.02 -8.64 -10.69
C VAL A 261 -5.76 -9.48 -10.96
N ASP A 262 -4.56 -8.96 -10.71
CA ASP A 262 -3.31 -9.69 -10.94
C ASP A 262 -3.22 -10.93 -10.05
N VAL A 263 -3.53 -10.79 -8.75
CA VAL A 263 -3.56 -11.91 -7.80
C VAL A 263 -4.67 -12.91 -8.13
N GLY A 264 -5.89 -12.41 -8.39
CA GLY A 264 -7.05 -13.25 -8.74
C GLY A 264 -6.81 -14.04 -10.01
N TYR A 265 -6.27 -13.40 -11.05
CA TYR A 265 -5.91 -14.07 -12.30
C TYR A 265 -4.83 -15.13 -12.09
N ALA A 266 -3.78 -14.84 -11.33
CA ALA A 266 -2.73 -15.80 -11.02
C ALA A 266 -3.26 -17.01 -10.24
N ALA A 267 -4.13 -16.79 -9.26
CA ALA A 267 -4.77 -17.85 -8.48
C ALA A 267 -5.69 -18.73 -9.37
N ALA A 268 -6.59 -18.10 -10.14
CA ALA A 268 -7.52 -18.80 -11.02
C ALA A 268 -6.79 -19.67 -12.06
N ARG A 269 -5.75 -19.13 -12.69
CA ARG A 269 -4.93 -19.89 -13.66
C ARG A 269 -4.28 -21.11 -13.04
N ARG A 270 -3.72 -21.01 -11.82
CA ARG A 270 -3.09 -22.15 -11.12
C ARG A 270 -4.11 -23.21 -10.77
N MET A 271 -5.28 -22.80 -10.25
CA MET A 271 -6.38 -23.72 -9.96
C MET A 271 -6.82 -24.50 -11.21
N LEU A 272 -7.00 -23.80 -12.34
CA LEU A 272 -7.37 -24.41 -13.62
C LEU A 272 -6.29 -25.35 -14.19
N SER A 273 -5.02 -25.12 -13.83
CA SER A 273 -3.89 -25.95 -14.23
C SER A 273 -3.57 -27.08 -13.23
N GLY A 274 -4.40 -27.29 -12.20
CA GLY A 274 -4.17 -28.31 -11.17
C GLY A 274 -2.94 -28.04 -10.28
N GLN A 275 -2.43 -26.80 -10.25
CA GLN A 275 -1.27 -26.42 -9.47
C GLN A 275 -1.71 -25.78 -8.14
N ASN A 276 -0.82 -25.85 -7.13
CA ASN A 276 -1.07 -25.20 -5.84
C ASN A 276 -1.15 -23.67 -6.00
N PRO A 277 -2.28 -23.02 -5.65
CA PRO A 277 -2.47 -21.58 -5.78
C PRO A 277 -1.45 -20.74 -5.00
N MET A 278 -0.85 -21.30 -3.94
CA MET A 278 0.12 -20.61 -3.07
C MET A 278 1.58 -20.76 -3.56
N ARG A 279 1.83 -21.48 -4.62
CA ARG A 279 3.20 -21.62 -5.17
C ARG A 279 3.58 -20.34 -5.90
N GLY A 280 4.76 -19.78 -5.59
CA GLY A 280 5.32 -18.61 -6.29
C GLY A 280 5.40 -18.83 -7.80
N ASP A 281 5.07 -17.79 -8.58
CA ASP A 281 4.95 -17.87 -10.03
C ASP A 281 5.62 -16.64 -10.69
N ARG A 282 6.12 -16.81 -11.90
CA ARG A 282 6.69 -15.74 -12.75
C ARG A 282 5.77 -15.36 -13.91
N GLU A 283 4.47 -15.61 -13.78
CA GLU A 283 3.46 -15.41 -14.84
C GLU A 283 2.47 -14.27 -14.51
N HIS A 284 2.84 -13.34 -13.61
CA HIS A 284 2.06 -12.15 -13.33
C HIS A 284 1.90 -11.28 -14.58
N LEU A 285 0.85 -10.44 -14.62
CA LEU A 285 0.47 -9.63 -15.78
C LEU A 285 1.65 -8.80 -16.32
N HIS A 286 2.41 -8.18 -15.43
CA HIS A 286 3.59 -7.39 -15.81
C HIS A 286 4.69 -8.23 -16.48
N HIS A 287 4.92 -9.48 -16.05
CA HIS A 287 5.88 -10.36 -16.72
C HIS A 287 5.41 -10.78 -18.12
N ARG A 288 4.10 -10.98 -18.30
CA ARG A 288 3.51 -11.28 -19.63
C ARG A 288 3.63 -10.11 -20.59
N LEU A 289 3.31 -8.90 -20.12
CA LEU A 289 3.47 -7.68 -20.92
C LEU A 289 4.92 -7.46 -21.36
N MET A 290 5.89 -7.68 -20.47
CA MET A 290 7.30 -7.57 -20.81
C MET A 290 7.74 -8.61 -21.85
N ARG A 291 7.20 -9.83 -21.79
CA ARG A 291 7.43 -10.86 -22.82
C ARG A 291 6.85 -10.44 -24.19
N LEU A 292 5.61 -9.94 -24.19
CA LEU A 292 4.93 -9.52 -25.42
C LEU A 292 5.63 -8.32 -26.09
N THR A 293 6.20 -7.41 -25.30
CA THR A 293 6.91 -6.23 -25.81
C THR A 293 8.37 -6.53 -26.22
N GLY A 294 8.82 -7.79 -26.10
CA GLY A 294 10.19 -8.19 -26.44
C GLY A 294 11.27 -7.60 -25.52
N ARG A 295 10.86 -6.95 -24.43
CA ARG A 295 11.77 -6.28 -23.49
C ARG A 295 12.40 -7.23 -22.46
N LEU A 296 11.87 -8.43 -22.28
CA LEU A 296 12.55 -9.53 -21.59
C LEU A 296 13.51 -10.24 -22.53
N ARG A 297 14.61 -9.60 -22.90
CA ARG A 297 15.76 -10.33 -23.46
C ARG A 297 16.44 -11.08 -22.32
N LYS A 298 16.66 -12.39 -22.52
CA LYS A 298 17.22 -13.35 -21.57
C LYS A 298 18.56 -12.93 -20.94
N ASN A 299 19.24 -11.92 -21.44
CA ASN A 299 20.62 -11.53 -21.08
C ASN A 299 20.79 -10.03 -20.81
N ASN A 300 19.74 -9.25 -20.57
CA ASN A 300 19.89 -7.83 -20.24
C ASN A 300 19.53 -7.56 -18.79
N PRO A 301 20.51 -7.45 -17.87
CA PRO A 301 20.24 -7.12 -16.46
C PRO A 301 19.64 -5.72 -16.26
N LYS A 302 19.74 -4.84 -17.30
CA LYS A 302 19.12 -3.52 -17.32
C LYS A 302 17.73 -3.50 -17.98
N GLY A 303 17.23 -4.66 -18.45
CA GLY A 303 15.98 -4.79 -19.20
C GLY A 303 14.70 -4.74 -18.37
N SER A 304 14.78 -4.46 -17.07
CA SER A 304 13.61 -4.25 -16.20
C SER A 304 13.08 -2.81 -16.28
N ILE A 305 13.45 -2.07 -17.31
CA ILE A 305 13.10 -0.67 -17.44
C ILE A 305 11.91 -0.54 -18.39
N VAL A 306 10.87 0.00 -17.85
CA VAL A 306 9.85 0.82 -18.49
C VAL A 306 8.76 0.08 -19.27
N ILE A 307 7.61 0.02 -18.68
CA ILE A 307 6.38 0.38 -19.39
C ILE A 307 6.03 1.80 -18.99
#